data_06c5821f16a02681fd6ec397f25d51c7
#
_entry.id   06c5821f16a02681fd6ec397f25d51c7
#
_cell.length_a   1.000
_cell.length_b   1.000
_cell.length_c   1.000
_cell.angle_alpha   90.00
_cell.angle_beta   90.00
_cell.angle_gamma   90.00
#
_symmetry.space_group_name_H-M   'P 1'
#
loop_
_entity.id
_entity.type
_entity.pdbx_description
1 polymer ?
#
loop_
_entity_poly.entity_id
_entity_poly.type
_entity_poly.pdbx_seq_one_letter_code
_entity_poly.pdbx_strand_id
1 'polypeptide(L)'
;MDADRSYRTVDQWEAILGDQVRRVRIARSMDQARLAELADVSVGAVSNLERGKGSSLRTLIGVLRALGRTDWIESLAPAVGVSPMQLLCSKQKTPQPRVRASRKRKPEATL
;
A
#
# COMPACT_ATOMS: atom_id res chain seq x y z
N MET A 1 3.28 5.42 -24.02
CA MET A 1 2.49 5.61 -22.88
C MET A 1 2.80 4.67 -21.81
N ASP A 2 2.19 3.49 -21.76
CA ASP A 2 2.52 2.56 -20.70
C ASP A 2 3.97 2.14 -20.74
N ALA A 3 4.53 2.05 -21.93
CA ALA A 3 5.93 1.70 -22.06
C ALA A 3 6.82 2.75 -21.41
N ASP A 4 6.44 4.01 -21.52
CA ASP A 4 7.22 5.08 -20.90
C ASP A 4 7.21 4.97 -19.40
N ARG A 5 6.10 4.55 -18.83
CA ARG A 5 6.02 4.38 -17.38
C ARG A 5 6.97 3.32 -16.88
N SER A 6 7.16 2.27 -17.68
CA SER A 6 8.02 1.17 -17.27
C SER A 6 9.47 1.60 -17.10
N TYR A 7 9.87 2.69 -17.75
CA TYR A 7 11.25 3.13 -17.71
C TYR A 7 11.53 4.23 -16.72
N ARG A 8 10.56 4.58 -15.90
CA ARG A 8 10.79 5.59 -14.87
C ARG A 8 11.68 5.02 -13.78
N THR A 9 12.50 5.90 -13.24
CA THR A 9 13.37 5.53 -12.14
C THR A 9 12.55 5.40 -10.84
N VAL A 10 13.15 4.79 -9.85
CA VAL A 10 12.52 4.70 -8.53
C VAL A 10 12.23 6.09 -8.00
N ASP A 11 13.16 7.01 -8.18
CA ASP A 11 12.96 8.39 -7.71
C ASP A 11 11.76 9.03 -8.38
N GLN A 12 11.60 8.77 -9.68
CA GLN A 12 10.44 9.31 -10.39
C GLN A 12 9.15 8.71 -9.89
N TRP A 13 9.14 7.42 -9.61
CA TRP A 13 7.95 6.78 -9.05
C TRP A 13 7.63 7.28 -7.65
N GLU A 14 8.67 7.55 -6.86
CA GLU A 14 8.47 8.13 -5.54
C GLU A 14 7.80 9.50 -5.63
N ALA A 15 8.26 10.31 -6.57
CA ALA A 15 7.68 11.64 -6.77
C ALA A 15 6.22 11.54 -7.22
N ILE A 16 5.93 10.59 -8.09
CA ILE A 16 4.55 10.38 -8.55
C ILE A 16 3.66 9.94 -7.40
N LEU A 17 4.13 9.01 -6.59
CA LEU A 17 3.36 8.55 -5.45
C LEU A 17 3.11 9.68 -4.47
N GLY A 18 4.16 10.47 -4.19
CA GLY A 18 4.02 11.61 -3.29
C GLY A 18 3.00 12.62 -3.80
N ASP A 19 3.02 12.87 -5.11
CA ASP A 19 2.06 13.77 -5.70
C ASP A 19 0.63 13.24 -5.61
N GLN A 20 0.45 11.95 -5.76
CA GLN A 20 -0.87 11.34 -5.59
C GLN A 20 -1.38 11.51 -4.17
N VAL A 21 -0.50 11.31 -3.19
CA VAL A 21 -0.86 11.51 -1.78
C VAL A 21 -1.29 12.96 -1.56
N ARG A 22 -0.50 13.89 -2.11
CA ARG A 22 -0.79 15.31 -1.97
C ARG A 22 -2.16 15.65 -2.55
N ARG A 23 -2.47 15.12 -3.73
CA ARG A 23 -3.75 15.40 -4.38
C ARG A 23 -4.92 14.89 -3.57
N VAL A 24 -4.79 13.69 -3.01
CA VAL A 24 -5.87 13.14 -2.19
C VAL A 24 -6.05 13.99 -0.94
N ARG A 25 -4.93 14.41 -0.33
CA ARG A 25 -4.99 15.27 0.86
C ARG A 25 -5.74 16.57 0.56
N ILE A 26 -5.37 17.21 -0.55
CA ILE A 26 -5.98 18.48 -0.93
C ILE A 26 -7.46 18.28 -1.24
N ALA A 27 -7.81 17.18 -1.90
CA ALA A 27 -9.19 16.88 -2.21
C ALA A 27 -10.03 16.70 -0.95
N ARG A 28 -9.38 16.36 0.17
CA ARG A 28 -10.07 16.24 1.45
C ARG A 28 -9.96 17.51 2.29
N SER A 29 -9.48 18.57 1.70
CA SER A 29 -9.36 19.86 2.36
C SER A 29 -8.53 19.80 3.64
N MET A 30 -7.46 19.02 3.60
CA MET A 30 -6.55 18.91 4.72
C MET A 30 -5.23 19.58 4.42
N ASP A 31 -4.63 20.21 5.44
CA ASP A 31 -3.25 20.64 5.30
C ASP A 31 -2.33 19.51 5.78
N GLN A 32 -1.03 19.73 5.62
CA GLN A 32 -0.07 18.69 6.00
C GLN A 32 -0.07 18.41 7.51
N ALA A 33 -0.29 19.44 8.30
CA ALA A 33 -0.30 19.28 9.75
C ALA A 33 -1.46 18.39 10.19
N ARG A 34 -2.63 18.58 9.58
CA ARG A 34 -3.79 17.77 9.92
C ARG A 34 -3.57 16.32 9.52
N LEU A 35 -3.04 16.11 8.33
CA LEU A 35 -2.76 14.76 7.88
C LEU A 35 -1.74 14.08 8.79
N ALA A 36 -0.69 14.82 9.17
CA ALA A 36 0.33 14.28 10.07
C ALA A 36 -0.28 13.86 11.41
N GLU A 37 -1.17 14.68 11.92
CA GLU A 37 -1.85 14.37 13.18
C GLU A 37 -2.66 13.10 13.06
N LEU A 38 -3.44 12.98 12.00
CA LEU A 38 -4.29 11.80 11.80
C LEU A 38 -3.48 10.53 11.54
N ALA A 39 -2.33 10.69 10.90
CA ALA A 39 -1.48 9.56 10.57
C ALA A 39 -0.49 9.21 11.69
N ASP A 40 -0.44 10.05 12.71
CA ASP A 40 0.48 9.86 13.84
C ASP A 40 1.93 9.89 13.36
N VAL A 41 2.25 10.86 12.53
CA VAL A 41 3.60 11.07 12.03
C VAL A 41 3.92 12.56 12.11
N SER A 42 5.17 12.93 11.89
CA SER A 42 5.56 14.32 11.90
C SER A 42 5.13 15.01 10.60
N VAL A 43 4.98 16.32 10.67
CA VAL A 43 4.69 17.11 9.47
C VAL A 43 5.83 16.95 8.46
N GLY A 44 7.07 16.89 8.95
CA GLY A 44 8.22 16.68 8.08
C GLY A 44 8.13 15.36 7.33
N ALA A 45 7.61 14.31 7.99
CA ALA A 45 7.45 13.03 7.33
C ALA A 45 6.42 13.12 6.19
N VAL A 46 5.32 13.84 6.42
CA VAL A 46 4.31 14.04 5.38
C VAL A 46 4.92 14.86 4.23
N SER A 47 5.63 15.92 4.57
CA SER A 47 6.25 16.77 3.55
C SER A 47 7.24 15.98 2.70
N ASN A 48 8.08 15.18 3.34
CA ASN A 48 9.04 14.36 2.59
C ASN A 48 8.35 13.36 1.69
N LEU A 49 7.30 12.72 2.19
CA LEU A 49 6.54 11.77 1.37
C LEU A 49 5.97 12.46 0.14
N GLU A 50 5.33 13.61 0.33
CA GLU A 50 4.68 14.31 -0.77
C GLU A 50 5.66 14.85 -1.80
N ARG A 51 6.88 15.12 -1.38
CA ARG A 51 7.90 15.62 -2.31
C ARG A 51 8.75 14.52 -2.92
N GLY A 52 8.45 13.27 -2.59
CA GLY A 52 9.24 12.17 -3.11
C GLY A 52 10.64 12.09 -2.54
N LYS A 53 10.82 12.54 -1.32
CA LYS A 53 12.12 12.55 -0.66
C LYS A 53 12.36 11.35 0.23
N GLY A 54 11.51 10.36 0.11
CA GLY A 54 11.64 9.15 0.89
C GLY A 54 10.64 9.10 2.01
N SER A 55 10.32 7.89 2.40
CA SER A 55 9.37 7.65 3.47
C SER A 55 9.55 6.23 3.95
N SER A 56 9.29 6.00 5.22
CA SER A 56 9.21 4.64 5.69
C SER A 56 7.88 4.04 5.22
N LEU A 57 7.88 2.74 5.08
CA LEU A 57 6.65 2.04 4.74
C LEU A 57 5.58 2.30 5.78
N ARG A 58 5.97 2.34 7.03
CA ARG A 58 5.04 2.58 8.12
C ARG A 58 4.37 3.96 7.99
N THR A 59 5.14 4.97 7.65
CA THR A 59 4.60 6.30 7.44
C THR A 59 3.61 6.31 6.27
N LEU A 60 3.97 5.67 5.18
CA LEU A 60 3.10 5.61 4.01
C LEU A 60 1.77 4.92 4.36
N ILE A 61 1.83 3.81 5.07
CA ILE A 61 0.62 3.10 5.46
C ILE A 61 -0.25 3.98 6.35
N GLY A 62 0.37 4.64 7.33
CA GLY A 62 -0.38 5.52 8.22
C GLY A 62 -1.07 6.65 7.48
N VAL A 63 -0.37 7.24 6.52
CA VAL A 63 -0.91 8.33 5.71
C VAL A 63 -2.07 7.82 4.83
N LEU A 64 -1.89 6.69 4.18
CA LEU A 64 -2.96 6.15 3.34
C LEU A 64 -4.19 5.78 4.16
N ARG A 65 -3.98 5.24 5.36
CA ARG A 65 -5.09 4.94 6.24
C ARG A 65 -5.82 6.21 6.67
N ALA A 66 -5.07 7.24 7.01
CA ALA A 66 -5.66 8.53 7.41
C ALA A 66 -6.45 9.16 6.28
N LEU A 67 -6.02 8.94 5.04
CA LEU A 67 -6.71 9.46 3.87
C LEU A 67 -7.86 8.56 3.39
N GLY A 68 -8.03 7.41 4.02
CA GLY A 68 -9.07 6.47 3.61
C GLY A 68 -8.76 5.78 2.28
N ARG A 69 -7.47 5.61 1.98
CA ARG A 69 -7.05 5.03 0.70
C ARG A 69 -6.26 3.74 0.87
N THR A 70 -6.64 2.93 1.85
CA THR A 70 -6.02 1.62 1.99
C THR A 70 -6.31 0.72 0.81
N ASP A 71 -7.31 1.08 0.00
CA ASP A 71 -7.59 0.37 -1.23
C ASP A 71 -6.37 0.35 -2.17
N TRP A 72 -5.52 1.36 -2.12
CA TRP A 72 -4.29 1.36 -2.91
C TRP A 72 -3.41 0.17 -2.53
N ILE A 73 -3.34 -0.11 -1.24
CA ILE A 73 -2.51 -1.22 -0.76
C ILE A 73 -3.14 -2.55 -1.17
N GLU A 74 -4.44 -2.64 -1.04
CA GLU A 74 -5.15 -3.87 -1.35
C GLU A 74 -5.13 -4.21 -2.83
N SER A 75 -4.91 -3.22 -3.67
CA SER A 75 -4.90 -3.44 -5.11
C SER A 75 -3.52 -3.68 -5.69
N LEU A 76 -2.50 -3.77 -4.83
CA LEU A 76 -1.14 -4.02 -5.33
C LEU A 76 -1.02 -5.40 -5.98
N ALA A 77 -1.68 -6.40 -5.42
CA ALA A 77 -1.71 -7.70 -6.04
C ALA A 77 -2.85 -7.72 -7.04
N PRO A 78 -2.68 -8.43 -8.14
CA PRO A 78 -3.78 -8.51 -9.08
C PRO A 78 -4.97 -9.10 -8.37
N ALA A 79 -6.08 -8.44 -8.51
CA ALA A 79 -7.32 -9.07 -8.15
C ALA A 79 -7.29 -10.34 -8.93
N VAL A 80 -7.33 -11.43 -8.26
CA VAL A 80 -7.36 -12.70 -8.93
C VAL A 80 -8.50 -12.58 -9.89
N GLY A 81 -8.21 -12.25 -11.10
CA GLY A 81 -9.25 -12.05 -12.08
C GLY A 81 -9.95 -13.36 -12.26
N VAL A 82 -10.56 -13.80 -11.22
CA VAL A 82 -11.09 -15.10 -11.21
C VAL A 82 -12.53 -15.07 -11.49
N SER A 83 -12.94 -16.08 -12.18
CA SER A 83 -14.35 -16.33 -12.36
C SER A 83 -14.95 -16.66 -10.99
N PRO A 84 -16.25 -16.53 -10.85
CA PRO A 84 -16.90 -16.96 -9.61
C PRO A 84 -16.57 -18.41 -9.24
N MET A 85 -16.40 -19.24 -10.25
CA MET A 85 -16.03 -20.62 -10.00
C MET A 85 -14.66 -20.72 -9.34
N GLN A 86 -13.71 -19.94 -9.81
CA GLN A 86 -12.40 -19.93 -9.21
C GLN A 86 -12.42 -19.39 -7.80
N LEU A 87 -13.25 -18.41 -7.54
CA LEU A 87 -13.40 -17.89 -6.20
C LEU A 87 -13.91 -18.96 -5.26
N LEU A 88 -14.88 -19.73 -5.69
CA LEU A 88 -15.40 -20.82 -4.89
C LEU A 88 -14.33 -21.84 -4.60
N CYS A 89 -13.54 -22.19 -5.60
CA CYS A 89 -12.46 -23.11 -5.40
C CYS A 89 -11.44 -22.59 -4.41
N SER A 90 -11.10 -21.32 -4.53
CA SER A 90 -10.15 -20.72 -3.62
C SER A 90 -10.65 -20.76 -2.19
N LYS A 91 -11.91 -20.46 -1.99
CA LYS A 91 -12.48 -20.49 -0.65
C LYS A 91 -12.47 -21.90 -0.08
N GLN A 92 -12.74 -22.86 -0.89
CA GLN A 92 -12.75 -24.22 -0.43
C GLN A 92 -11.37 -24.70 -0.04
N LYS A 93 -10.37 -24.22 -0.74
CA LYS A 93 -9.04 -24.62 -0.46
C LYS A 93 -8.48 -24.01 0.76
N THR A 94 -8.95 -22.94 1.07
CA THR A 94 -8.31 -22.24 2.04
C THR A 94 -8.38 -22.67 3.24
N PRO A 95 -7.98 -22.76 3.83
CA PRO A 95 -7.41 -22.06 4.58
C PRO A 95 -6.03 -21.79 4.45
N GLN A 96 -5.69 -21.65 4.21
CA GLN A 96 -4.55 -21.42 4.11
C GLN A 96 -3.79 -20.72 4.36
N PRO A 97 -3.76 -20.66 4.64
CA PRO A 97 -2.91 -20.16 4.80
C PRO A 97 -1.87 -19.97 4.83
N ARG A 98 -1.73 -20.01 4.77
CA ARG A 98 -0.80 -19.97 4.77
C ARG A 98 0.18 -19.71 4.79
N VAL A 99 0.26 -19.74 4.84
CA VAL A 99 1.15 -19.71 4.87
C VAL A 99 2.25 -19.58 5.03
N ARG A 100 2.40 -19.71 4.96
CA ARG A 100 3.27 -19.84 5.18
C ARG A 100 4.21 -20.00 5.28
N ALA A 101 4.16 -20.13 5.11
CA ALA A 101 4.89 -20.46 5.37
C ALA A 101 5.77 -20.58 5.79
N SER A 102 5.53 -20.73 5.80
CA SER A 102 6.09 -21.12 6.40
C SER A 102 6.88 -21.41 6.95
N ARG A 103 6.74 -21.54 7.08
CA ARG A 103 7.16 -22.02 7.82
C ARG A 103 7.69 -22.57 8.32
N LYS A 104 7.50 -22.71 8.38
CA LYS A 104 7.67 -23.32 9.04
C LYS A 104 7.94 -23.75 9.65
N ARG A 105 7.56 -23.88 9.76
CA ARG A 105 7.50 -24.43 10.52
C ARG A 105 7.66 -25.13 10.81
N LYS A 106 7.35 -25.39 10.72
CA LYS A 106 7.26 -26.10 11.23
C LYS A 106 7.35 -26.68 11.62
N PRO A 107 7.15 -26.97 11.54
CA PRO A 107 7.04 -27.66 12.12
C PRO A 107 7.07 -27.95 12.55
N GLU A 108 6.53 -27.91 12.63
CA GLU A 108 6.28 -28.30 13.24
C GLU A 108 6.11 -28.75 13.48
N ALA A 109 5.84 -28.80 13.17
CA ALA A 109 5.52 -29.36 13.60
C ALA A 109 5.33 -29.96 13.72
N THR A 110 5.08 -30.00 13.53
CA THR A 110 4.86 -30.61 13.79
C THR A 110 4.81 -31.17 13.98
N LEU A 111 4.43 -31.30 13.73
CA LEU A 111 4.39 -31.85 14.05
C LEU A 111 4.50 -32.27 14.42
#